data_faefada8215cc136b11abff7689144a4
#
_entry.id   faefada8215cc136b11abff7689144a4
#
_cell.length_a   1.000
_cell.length_b   1.000
_cell.length_c   1.000
_cell.angle_alpha   90.00
_cell.angle_beta   90.00
_cell.angle_gamma   90.00
#
_symmetry.space_group_name_H-M   'P 1'
#
loop_
_entity.id
_entity.type
_entity.pdbx_description
1 polymer ?
#
loop_
_entity_poly.entity_id
_entity_poly.type
_entity_poly.pdbx_seq_one_letter_code
_entity_poly.pdbx_strand_id
1 'polypeptide(L)'
;MAVLLWLAGVYLRIPILVAPPLAPFISDDLALSQALTGALTTLPILMLAIGAMPGSLAISRIGPRNTLALAMVIMVIGSAGRGLVPDTFTLMLASAVMGLGVAMMQPALPALLPRWLEPHHIAIGSAIYMNGMLMGEFIGAGITLPVLMPLLDNSWRATLLAWSLPALLVAAALFLPKRDMARQVRRAAWLPDWKNPLTLRIGLLLGLSGSMFFGLNAYMGNLLEQQGHFEKLPDALFWYNIAQVFASFIMLKMARRWVGRKSLIVAMAILSILGTAGTVLFAGWPAIISATIMSFFAGVLLILLVALPPLLVPSEETGRLSAGTFLVGYTLAFSVPMLGGVLADWTGDIRHAILVMLCYSLLVLPIAVRLKLDRT
;
A
#
# COMPACT_ATOMS: atom_id res chain seq x y z
N MET A 1 -13.64 11.97 -17.12
CA MET A 1 -12.63 12.44 -16.14
C MET A 1 -12.67 11.62 -14.85
N ALA A 2 -13.82 11.47 -14.18
CA ALA A 2 -13.97 10.65 -12.99
C ALA A 2 -13.49 9.20 -13.15
N VAL A 3 -13.90 8.53 -14.25
CA VAL A 3 -13.43 7.17 -14.56
C VAL A 3 -11.91 7.09 -14.72
N LEU A 4 -11.28 8.06 -15.35
CA LEU A 4 -9.82 8.07 -15.52
C LEU A 4 -9.08 8.30 -14.19
N LEU A 5 -9.59 9.18 -13.31
CA LEU A 5 -9.07 9.36 -11.97
C LEU A 5 -9.22 8.07 -11.14
N TRP A 6 -10.37 7.40 -11.26
CA TRP A 6 -10.62 6.15 -10.57
C TRP A 6 -9.70 5.04 -11.07
N LEU A 7 -9.56 4.86 -12.39
CA LEU A 7 -8.63 3.88 -12.97
C LEU A 7 -7.17 4.16 -12.61
N ALA A 8 -6.75 5.43 -12.64
CA ALA A 8 -5.41 5.80 -12.18
C ALA A 8 -5.22 5.47 -10.69
N GLY A 9 -6.25 5.65 -9.88
CA GLY A 9 -6.29 5.20 -8.48
C GLY A 9 -6.14 3.70 -8.35
N VAL A 10 -6.90 2.91 -9.11
CA VAL A 10 -6.82 1.44 -9.14
C VAL A 10 -5.39 0.97 -9.42
N TYR A 11 -4.71 1.60 -10.38
CA TYR A 11 -3.32 1.26 -10.71
C TYR A 11 -2.26 1.78 -9.74
N LEU A 12 -2.63 2.52 -8.72
CA LEU A 12 -1.74 2.74 -7.56
C LEU A 12 -1.53 1.47 -6.73
N ARG A 13 -2.41 0.48 -6.82
CA ARG A 13 -2.39 -0.68 -5.94
C ARG A 13 -2.39 -2.05 -6.63
N ILE A 14 -3.08 -2.23 -7.75
CA ILE A 14 -3.08 -3.52 -8.47
C ILE A 14 -1.65 -4.05 -8.66
N PRO A 15 -0.68 -3.27 -9.22
CA PRO A 15 0.65 -3.82 -9.49
C PRO A 15 1.38 -4.29 -8.23
N ILE A 16 1.06 -3.72 -7.08
CA ILE A 16 1.65 -4.09 -5.78
C ILE A 16 0.95 -5.33 -5.23
N LEU A 17 -0.37 -5.30 -5.17
CA LEU A 17 -1.18 -6.32 -4.48
C LEU A 17 -1.47 -7.58 -5.33
N VAL A 18 -1.06 -7.61 -6.58
CA VAL A 18 -1.03 -8.84 -7.38
C VAL A 18 0.11 -9.78 -6.98
N ALA A 19 1.14 -9.28 -6.30
CA ALA A 19 2.27 -10.10 -5.88
C ALA A 19 1.94 -11.11 -4.76
N PRO A 20 1.21 -10.76 -3.68
CA PRO A 20 0.87 -11.70 -2.62
C PRO A 20 0.21 -13.00 -3.07
N PRO A 21 -0.88 -12.99 -3.89
CA PRO A 21 -1.49 -14.22 -4.37
C PRO A 21 -0.57 -15.06 -5.26
N LEU A 22 0.33 -14.42 -6.01
CA LEU A 22 1.27 -15.09 -6.91
C LEU A 22 2.57 -15.50 -6.20
N ALA A 23 2.86 -14.99 -5.01
CA ALA A 23 4.11 -15.22 -4.30
C ALA A 23 4.47 -16.70 -4.11
N PRO A 24 3.56 -17.61 -3.73
CA PRO A 24 3.88 -19.03 -3.63
C PRO A 24 4.32 -19.62 -4.97
N PHE A 25 3.59 -19.34 -6.04
CA PHE A 25 3.90 -19.87 -7.39
C PHE A 25 5.22 -19.32 -7.93
N ILE A 26 5.55 -18.07 -7.63
CA ILE A 26 6.83 -17.44 -8.00
C ILE A 26 7.95 -18.04 -7.15
N SER A 27 7.68 -18.26 -5.86
CA SER A 27 8.65 -18.83 -4.91
C SER A 27 9.05 -20.24 -5.32
N ASP A 28 8.09 -21.08 -5.72
CA ASP A 28 8.34 -22.45 -6.19
C ASP A 28 9.17 -22.46 -7.49
N ASP A 29 8.82 -21.57 -8.45
CA ASP A 29 9.46 -21.53 -9.77
C ASP A 29 10.89 -20.95 -9.72
N LEU A 30 11.14 -19.94 -8.85
CA LEU A 30 12.41 -19.25 -8.75
C LEU A 30 13.20 -19.57 -7.46
N ALA A 31 12.74 -20.52 -6.65
CA ALA A 31 13.34 -20.95 -5.38
C ALA A 31 13.64 -19.76 -4.45
N LEU A 32 12.62 -18.89 -4.23
CA LEU A 32 12.79 -17.71 -3.36
C LEU A 32 12.89 -18.12 -1.89
N SER A 33 13.80 -17.47 -1.15
CA SER A 33 13.76 -17.51 0.31
C SER A 33 12.55 -16.75 0.88
N GLN A 34 12.19 -16.99 2.14
CA GLN A 34 11.07 -16.28 2.81
C GLN A 34 11.33 -14.76 2.84
N ALA A 35 12.60 -14.36 3.05
CA ALA A 35 12.98 -12.95 2.98
C ALA A 35 12.73 -12.34 1.60
N LEU A 36 13.04 -13.04 0.52
CA LEU A 36 12.81 -12.57 -0.85
C LEU A 36 11.32 -12.60 -1.24
N THR A 37 10.58 -13.59 -0.75
CA THR A 37 9.10 -13.64 -0.91
C THR A 37 8.44 -12.44 -0.23
N GLY A 38 8.86 -12.12 1.00
CA GLY A 38 8.43 -10.90 1.68
C GLY A 38 8.84 -9.64 0.94
N ALA A 39 10.09 -9.57 0.47
CA ALA A 39 10.61 -8.44 -0.28
C ALA A 39 9.86 -8.22 -1.61
N LEU A 40 9.48 -9.27 -2.32
CA LEU A 40 8.71 -9.18 -3.57
C LEU A 40 7.43 -8.35 -3.41
N THR A 41 6.76 -8.49 -2.27
CA THR A 41 5.54 -7.74 -1.95
C THR A 41 5.84 -6.36 -1.38
N THR A 42 6.87 -6.25 -0.53
CA THR A 42 7.11 -5.03 0.24
C THR A 42 8.15 -4.08 -0.39
N LEU A 43 8.99 -4.54 -1.33
CA LEU A 43 9.93 -3.69 -2.05
C LEU A 43 9.25 -2.54 -2.82
N PRO A 44 8.13 -2.76 -3.53
CA PRO A 44 7.39 -1.65 -4.12
C PRO A 44 6.91 -0.61 -3.09
N ILE A 45 6.62 -1.04 -1.87
CA ILE A 45 6.23 -0.14 -0.76
C ILE A 45 7.42 0.73 -0.32
N LEU A 46 8.63 0.16 -0.27
CA LEU A 46 9.85 0.95 -0.05
C LEU A 46 10.05 2.00 -1.15
N MET A 47 9.75 1.63 -2.40
CA MET A 47 9.82 2.58 -3.52
C MET A 47 8.83 3.74 -3.35
N LEU A 48 7.67 3.55 -2.69
CA LEU A 48 6.75 4.66 -2.36
C LEU A 48 7.42 5.71 -1.48
N ALA A 49 8.29 5.28 -0.56
CA ALA A 49 9.06 6.20 0.29
C ALA A 49 10.08 7.01 -0.54
N ILE A 50 10.85 6.34 -1.39
CA ILE A 50 11.96 6.92 -2.15
C ILE A 50 11.46 7.73 -3.36
N GLY A 51 10.47 7.20 -4.06
CA GLY A 51 10.01 7.69 -5.36
C GLY A 51 9.14 8.96 -5.30
N ALA A 52 8.69 9.38 -4.11
CA ALA A 52 7.98 10.64 -3.95
C ALA A 52 8.83 11.85 -4.38
N MET A 53 10.16 11.78 -4.16
CA MET A 53 11.10 12.85 -4.54
C MET A 53 11.21 13.03 -6.06
N PRO A 54 11.59 12.00 -6.85
CA PRO A 54 11.61 12.11 -8.31
C PRO A 54 10.23 12.43 -8.89
N GLY A 55 9.13 11.96 -8.28
CA GLY A 55 7.78 12.34 -8.65
C GLY A 55 7.51 13.84 -8.52
N SER A 56 7.86 14.44 -7.37
CA SER A 56 7.73 15.89 -7.15
C SER A 56 8.63 16.70 -8.09
N LEU A 57 9.84 16.23 -8.35
CA LEU A 57 10.75 16.86 -9.30
C LEU A 57 10.18 16.84 -10.73
N ALA A 58 9.64 15.69 -11.16
CA ALA A 58 9.01 15.57 -12.46
C ALA A 58 7.78 16.49 -12.58
N ILE A 59 6.94 16.58 -11.55
CA ILE A 59 5.78 17.49 -11.50
C ILE A 59 6.24 18.95 -11.72
N SER A 60 7.34 19.35 -11.10
CA SER A 60 7.86 20.72 -11.23
C SER A 60 8.43 21.03 -12.61
N ARG A 61 8.93 20.01 -13.35
CA ARG A 61 9.57 20.19 -14.67
C ARG A 61 8.60 20.00 -15.84
N ILE A 62 7.80 18.96 -15.80
CA ILE A 62 6.93 18.55 -16.94
C ILE A 62 5.44 18.63 -16.63
N GLY A 63 5.09 19.03 -15.39
CA GLY A 63 3.72 19.15 -14.90
C GLY A 63 3.09 17.82 -14.46
N PRO A 64 2.00 17.88 -13.67
CA PRO A 64 1.43 16.68 -13.02
C PRO A 64 0.82 15.67 -14.00
N ARG A 65 0.24 16.13 -15.12
CA ARG A 65 -0.34 15.25 -16.14
C ARG A 65 0.72 14.41 -16.83
N ASN A 66 1.79 15.05 -17.34
CA ASN A 66 2.87 14.33 -18.02
C ASN A 66 3.65 13.46 -17.04
N THR A 67 3.80 13.89 -15.79
CA THR A 67 4.40 13.08 -14.73
C THR A 67 3.56 11.83 -14.47
N LEU A 68 2.23 11.95 -14.36
CA LEU A 68 1.34 10.81 -14.16
C LEU A 68 1.44 9.82 -15.33
N ALA A 69 1.43 10.32 -16.58
CA ALA A 69 1.56 9.47 -17.76
C ALA A 69 2.92 8.75 -17.81
N LEU A 70 4.03 9.47 -17.57
CA LEU A 70 5.37 8.89 -17.50
C LEU A 70 5.47 7.85 -16.39
N ALA A 71 4.96 8.16 -15.21
CA ALA A 71 4.94 7.28 -14.05
C ALA A 71 4.17 5.98 -14.33
N MET A 72 3.00 6.08 -15.01
CA MET A 72 2.25 4.91 -15.43
C MET A 72 3.02 4.06 -16.45
N VAL A 73 3.72 4.66 -17.40
CA VAL A 73 4.57 3.92 -18.35
C VAL A 73 5.70 3.18 -17.62
N ILE A 74 6.39 3.86 -16.71
CA ILE A 74 7.44 3.23 -15.87
C ILE A 74 6.85 2.05 -15.07
N MET A 75 5.70 2.26 -14.44
CA MET A 75 5.00 1.22 -13.69
C MET A 75 4.64 0.03 -14.58
N VAL A 76 4.12 0.26 -15.79
CA VAL A 76 3.76 -0.80 -16.74
C VAL A 76 4.98 -1.58 -17.19
N ILE A 77 6.09 -0.90 -17.54
CA ILE A 77 7.35 -1.55 -17.93
C ILE A 77 7.84 -2.48 -16.80
N GLY A 78 7.88 -1.98 -15.56
CA GLY A 78 8.28 -2.80 -14.42
C GLY A 78 7.28 -3.92 -14.14
N SER A 79 5.97 -3.64 -14.17
CA SER A 79 4.93 -4.64 -13.89
C SER A 79 4.91 -5.76 -14.95
N ALA A 80 4.92 -5.43 -16.23
CA ALA A 80 5.02 -6.41 -17.32
C ALA A 80 6.37 -7.13 -17.31
N GLY A 81 7.45 -6.38 -17.05
CA GLY A 81 8.79 -6.93 -16.90
C GLY A 81 8.86 -8.08 -15.91
N ARG A 82 8.14 -8.01 -14.77
CA ARG A 82 8.08 -9.12 -13.80
C ARG A 82 7.59 -10.45 -14.40
N GLY A 83 6.72 -10.41 -15.39
CA GLY A 83 6.24 -11.61 -16.10
C GLY A 83 7.22 -12.18 -17.13
N LEU A 84 8.29 -11.45 -17.45
CA LEU A 84 9.26 -11.82 -18.52
C LEU A 84 10.65 -12.18 -17.98
N VAL A 85 10.88 -12.08 -16.67
CA VAL A 85 12.19 -12.27 -16.06
C VAL A 85 12.58 -13.74 -15.93
N PRO A 86 13.86 -14.08 -16.11
CA PRO A 86 14.36 -15.44 -15.97
C PRO A 86 14.79 -15.80 -14.54
N ASP A 87 15.06 -14.82 -13.68
CA ASP A 87 15.70 -15.02 -12.38
C ASP A 87 15.20 -14.03 -11.31
N THR A 88 15.55 -14.32 -10.06
CA THR A 88 15.18 -13.55 -8.88
C THR A 88 15.67 -12.11 -8.89
N PHE A 89 16.92 -11.88 -9.35
CA PHE A 89 17.49 -10.52 -9.33
C PHE A 89 16.73 -9.60 -10.28
N THR A 90 16.49 -10.07 -11.51
CA THR A 90 15.73 -9.30 -12.51
C THR A 90 14.27 -9.12 -12.10
N LEU A 91 13.66 -10.09 -11.38
CA LEU A 91 12.33 -9.95 -10.78
C LEU A 91 12.29 -8.81 -9.76
N MET A 92 13.27 -8.76 -8.84
CA MET A 92 13.35 -7.70 -7.83
C MET A 92 13.61 -6.34 -8.49
N LEU A 93 14.47 -6.27 -9.49
CA LEU A 93 14.71 -5.04 -10.23
C LEU A 93 13.45 -4.54 -10.94
N ALA A 94 12.72 -5.42 -11.62
CA ALA A 94 11.47 -5.09 -12.28
C ALA A 94 10.41 -4.63 -11.25
N SER A 95 10.35 -5.26 -10.06
CA SER A 95 9.48 -4.86 -8.95
C SER A 95 9.84 -3.48 -8.40
N ALA A 96 11.13 -3.15 -8.30
CA ALA A 96 11.58 -1.82 -7.90
C ALA A 96 11.22 -0.75 -8.95
N VAL A 97 11.42 -1.03 -10.24
CA VAL A 97 11.03 -0.13 -11.34
C VAL A 97 9.51 0.11 -11.33
N MET A 98 8.72 -0.95 -11.17
CA MET A 98 7.26 -0.85 -11.04
C MET A 98 6.89 0.02 -9.83
N GLY A 99 7.49 -0.24 -8.67
CA GLY A 99 7.25 0.51 -7.44
C GLY A 99 7.63 1.99 -7.57
N LEU A 100 8.73 2.31 -8.27
CA LEU A 100 9.12 3.69 -8.58
C LEU A 100 8.05 4.39 -9.42
N GLY A 101 7.51 3.72 -10.43
CA GLY A 101 6.41 4.25 -11.24
C GLY A 101 5.20 4.58 -10.37
N VAL A 102 4.75 3.64 -9.53
CA VAL A 102 3.63 3.86 -8.60
C VAL A 102 3.92 5.03 -7.64
N ALA A 103 5.14 5.10 -7.11
CA ALA A 103 5.56 6.16 -6.20
C ALA A 103 5.48 7.56 -6.82
N MET A 104 5.83 7.70 -8.08
CA MET A 104 5.70 8.95 -8.83
C MET A 104 4.24 9.32 -9.13
N MET A 105 3.35 8.32 -9.30
CA MET A 105 1.91 8.54 -9.50
C MET A 105 1.25 9.15 -8.25
N GLN A 106 1.69 8.77 -7.06
CA GLN A 106 1.10 9.21 -5.79
C GLN A 106 1.03 10.75 -5.62
N PRO A 107 2.10 11.53 -5.79
CA PRO A 107 2.02 12.99 -5.73
C PRO A 107 1.40 13.61 -7.00
N ALA A 108 1.47 12.92 -8.15
CA ALA A 108 0.96 13.46 -9.41
C ALA A 108 -0.57 13.53 -9.45
N LEU A 109 -1.27 12.53 -8.87
CA LEU A 109 -2.73 12.49 -8.84
C LEU A 109 -3.35 13.66 -8.08
N PRO A 110 -3.04 13.93 -6.79
CA PRO A 110 -3.58 15.09 -6.10
C PRO A 110 -3.14 16.42 -6.72
N ALA A 111 -1.93 16.51 -7.28
CA ALA A 111 -1.46 17.70 -7.98
C ALA A 111 -2.23 17.98 -9.30
N LEU A 112 -2.85 16.96 -9.89
CA LEU A 112 -3.65 17.08 -11.10
C LEU A 112 -5.07 17.58 -10.84
N LEU A 113 -5.64 17.30 -9.67
CA LEU A 113 -7.02 17.65 -9.34
C LEU A 113 -7.35 19.14 -9.51
N PRO A 114 -6.55 20.11 -9.00
CA PRO A 114 -6.84 21.52 -9.18
C PRO A 114 -6.74 22.01 -10.62
N ARG A 115 -6.08 21.23 -11.50
CA ARG A 115 -5.97 21.55 -12.93
C ARG A 115 -7.14 21.01 -13.73
N TRP A 116 -7.78 19.96 -13.26
CA TRP A 116 -8.86 19.27 -13.95
C TRP A 116 -10.25 19.56 -13.41
N LEU A 117 -10.32 19.95 -12.14
CA LEU A 117 -11.56 20.13 -11.41
C LEU A 117 -11.66 21.55 -10.83
N GLU A 118 -12.89 22.05 -10.76
CA GLU A 118 -13.20 23.27 -10.03
C GLU A 118 -13.00 23.08 -8.52
N PRO A 119 -12.72 24.14 -7.75
CA PRO A 119 -12.39 24.05 -6.31
C PRO A 119 -13.38 23.22 -5.49
N HIS A 120 -14.68 23.34 -5.77
CA HIS A 120 -15.73 22.62 -5.04
C HIS A 120 -15.83 21.12 -5.40
N HIS A 121 -15.20 20.69 -6.51
CA HIS A 121 -15.15 19.28 -6.91
C HIS A 121 -13.84 18.57 -6.54
N ILE A 122 -12.83 19.26 -5.99
CA ILE A 122 -11.52 18.68 -5.64
C ILE A 122 -11.68 17.57 -4.59
N ALA A 123 -12.51 17.79 -3.58
CA ALA A 123 -12.75 16.79 -2.53
C ALA A 123 -13.38 15.50 -3.10
N ILE A 124 -14.32 15.64 -4.04
CA ILE A 124 -14.93 14.50 -4.73
C ILE A 124 -13.90 13.79 -5.60
N GLY A 125 -13.06 14.54 -6.35
CA GLY A 125 -11.98 13.97 -7.14
C GLY A 125 -10.98 13.17 -6.31
N SER A 126 -10.62 13.68 -5.13
CA SER A 126 -9.78 12.96 -4.17
C SER A 126 -10.44 11.66 -3.70
N ALA A 127 -11.72 11.71 -3.34
CA ALA A 127 -12.46 10.51 -2.92
C ALA A 127 -12.54 9.47 -4.04
N ILE A 128 -12.71 9.88 -5.30
CA ILE A 128 -12.77 8.98 -6.45
C ILE A 128 -11.47 8.21 -6.64
N TYR A 129 -10.30 8.88 -6.70
CA TYR A 129 -9.05 8.14 -6.92
C TYR A 129 -8.64 7.32 -5.68
N MET A 130 -8.96 7.78 -4.46
CA MET A 130 -8.72 7.00 -3.23
C MET A 130 -9.60 5.75 -3.17
N ASN A 131 -10.88 5.85 -3.57
CA ASN A 131 -11.73 4.66 -3.73
C ASN A 131 -11.15 3.71 -4.79
N GLY A 132 -10.68 4.24 -5.93
CA GLY A 132 -9.97 3.44 -6.94
C GLY A 132 -8.77 2.72 -6.33
N MET A 133 -7.97 3.38 -5.49
CA MET A 133 -6.81 2.78 -4.83
C MET A 133 -7.19 1.57 -3.95
N LEU A 134 -8.22 1.71 -3.13
CA LEU A 134 -8.69 0.62 -2.26
C LEU A 134 -9.33 -0.53 -3.06
N MET A 135 -10.08 -0.19 -4.12
CA MET A 135 -10.58 -1.19 -5.06
C MET A 135 -9.44 -1.92 -5.77
N GLY A 136 -8.35 -1.22 -6.09
CA GLY A 136 -7.14 -1.82 -6.67
C GLY A 136 -6.46 -2.81 -5.73
N GLU A 137 -6.45 -2.56 -4.42
CA GLU A 137 -5.97 -3.51 -3.41
C GLU A 137 -6.79 -4.81 -3.44
N PHE A 138 -8.11 -4.68 -3.36
CA PHE A 138 -9.03 -5.81 -3.41
C PHE A 138 -8.95 -6.57 -4.75
N ILE A 139 -8.96 -5.86 -5.87
CA ILE A 139 -8.90 -6.48 -7.21
C ILE A 139 -7.57 -7.21 -7.39
N GLY A 140 -6.44 -6.59 -7.04
CA GLY A 140 -5.11 -7.19 -7.19
C GLY A 140 -4.92 -8.44 -6.33
N ALA A 141 -5.28 -8.38 -5.05
CA ALA A 141 -5.06 -9.51 -4.14
C ALA A 141 -6.20 -10.53 -4.12
N GLY A 142 -7.46 -10.06 -4.15
CA GLY A 142 -8.60 -10.93 -3.93
C GLY A 142 -9.16 -11.61 -5.20
N ILE A 143 -8.95 -11.02 -6.39
CA ILE A 143 -9.54 -11.53 -7.64
C ILE A 143 -8.52 -12.30 -8.49
N THR A 144 -7.24 -12.09 -8.28
CA THR A 144 -6.19 -12.70 -9.11
C THR A 144 -6.27 -14.22 -9.13
N LEU A 145 -6.31 -14.90 -7.98
CA LEU A 145 -6.35 -16.37 -7.92
C LEU A 145 -7.67 -16.97 -8.40
N PRO A 146 -8.84 -16.50 -7.95
CA PRO A 146 -10.10 -17.16 -8.32
C PRO A 146 -10.54 -16.89 -9.75
N VAL A 147 -10.06 -15.81 -10.39
CA VAL A 147 -10.56 -15.39 -11.70
C VAL A 147 -9.45 -15.39 -12.75
N LEU A 148 -8.38 -14.63 -12.53
CA LEU A 148 -7.41 -14.37 -13.62
C LEU A 148 -6.44 -15.54 -13.84
N MET A 149 -5.95 -16.16 -12.76
CA MET A 149 -5.04 -17.31 -12.85
C MET A 149 -5.64 -18.48 -13.65
N PRO A 150 -6.89 -18.94 -13.37
CA PRO A 150 -7.50 -20.02 -14.15
C PRO A 150 -7.72 -19.70 -15.62
N LEU A 151 -7.99 -18.43 -15.96
CA LEU A 151 -8.17 -17.97 -17.34
C LEU A 151 -6.87 -17.95 -18.15
N LEU A 152 -5.72 -18.03 -17.47
CA LEU A 152 -4.36 -17.94 -18.06
C LEU A 152 -3.56 -19.20 -17.76
N ASP A 153 -4.20 -20.37 -17.77
CA ASP A 153 -3.57 -21.69 -17.58
C ASP A 153 -2.71 -21.77 -16.31
N ASN A 154 -3.12 -21.07 -15.25
CA ASN A 154 -2.40 -20.94 -13.99
C ASN A 154 -0.95 -20.42 -14.13
N SER A 155 -0.69 -19.63 -15.18
CA SER A 155 0.61 -18.99 -15.38
C SER A 155 0.71 -17.68 -14.62
N TRP A 156 1.56 -17.62 -13.60
CA TRP A 156 1.82 -16.37 -12.87
C TRP A 156 2.46 -15.29 -13.77
N ARG A 157 3.27 -15.71 -14.76
CA ARG A 157 3.88 -14.79 -15.74
C ARG A 157 2.82 -14.13 -16.61
N ALA A 158 1.92 -14.94 -17.20
CA ALA A 158 0.81 -14.43 -18.00
C ALA A 158 -0.12 -13.54 -17.17
N THR A 159 -0.35 -13.87 -15.91
CA THR A 159 -1.18 -13.09 -14.98
C THR A 159 -0.59 -11.69 -14.72
N LEU A 160 0.72 -11.59 -14.49
CA LEU A 160 1.38 -10.28 -14.32
C LEU A 160 1.32 -9.44 -15.61
N LEU A 161 1.50 -10.06 -16.76
CA LEU A 161 1.34 -9.40 -18.07
C LEU A 161 -0.09 -8.90 -18.28
N ALA A 162 -1.08 -9.75 -18.02
CA ALA A 162 -2.50 -9.40 -18.18
C ALA A 162 -2.93 -8.22 -17.30
N TRP A 163 -2.47 -8.16 -16.04
CA TRP A 163 -2.73 -7.00 -15.18
C TRP A 163 -2.05 -5.72 -15.65
N SER A 164 -0.95 -5.83 -16.40
CA SER A 164 -0.20 -4.68 -16.88
C SER A 164 -0.79 -4.04 -18.13
N LEU A 165 -1.43 -4.80 -18.99
CA LEU A 165 -1.95 -4.34 -20.29
C LEU A 165 -3.00 -3.21 -20.19
N PRO A 166 -4.04 -3.29 -19.33
CA PRO A 166 -5.04 -2.22 -19.25
C PRO A 166 -4.46 -0.89 -18.76
N ALA A 167 -3.35 -0.90 -18.01
CA ALA A 167 -2.69 0.33 -17.58
C ALA A 167 -2.12 1.14 -18.74
N LEU A 168 -1.73 0.50 -19.84
CA LEU A 168 -1.32 1.19 -21.08
C LEU A 168 -2.46 2.03 -21.66
N LEU A 169 -3.68 1.49 -21.65
CA LEU A 169 -4.86 2.21 -22.12
C LEU A 169 -5.14 3.42 -21.24
N VAL A 170 -4.98 3.28 -19.92
CA VAL A 170 -5.13 4.40 -18.97
C VAL A 170 -4.04 5.44 -19.20
N ALA A 171 -2.77 5.02 -19.38
CA ALA A 171 -1.67 5.92 -19.71
C ALA A 171 -1.91 6.68 -21.02
N ALA A 172 -2.34 5.97 -22.07
CA ALA A 172 -2.69 6.57 -23.36
C ALA A 172 -3.84 7.57 -23.23
N ALA A 173 -4.87 7.26 -22.45
CA ALA A 173 -6.02 8.16 -22.20
C ALA A 173 -5.63 9.46 -21.48
N LEU A 174 -4.50 9.49 -20.78
CA LEU A 174 -3.95 10.71 -20.18
C LEU A 174 -3.44 11.70 -21.24
N PHE A 175 -3.05 11.23 -22.43
CA PHE A 175 -2.60 12.10 -23.52
C PHE A 175 -3.74 12.68 -24.36
N LEU A 176 -4.99 12.21 -24.18
CA LEU A 176 -6.14 12.80 -24.87
C LEU A 176 -6.30 14.26 -24.47
N PRO A 177 -6.64 15.17 -25.42
CA PRO A 177 -6.78 16.58 -25.15
C PRO A 177 -7.86 16.83 -24.09
N LYS A 178 -7.49 17.49 -23.00
CA LYS A 178 -8.38 17.92 -21.93
C LYS A 178 -8.14 19.39 -21.60
N ARG A 179 -9.21 20.07 -21.21
CA ARG A 179 -9.11 21.44 -20.70
C ARG A 179 -8.21 21.40 -19.45
N ASP A 180 -7.03 21.97 -19.54
CA ASP A 180 -6.10 22.16 -18.43
C ASP A 180 -6.32 23.58 -17.89
N MET A 181 -6.92 23.69 -16.71
CA MET A 181 -7.07 25.00 -16.06
C MET A 181 -5.70 25.37 -15.49
N ALA A 182 -4.95 26.21 -16.18
CA ALA A 182 -3.65 26.68 -15.77
C ALA A 182 -3.74 27.42 -14.44
N ARG A 183 -3.55 26.74 -13.33
CA ARG A 183 -3.45 27.32 -12.00
C ARG A 183 -2.01 27.16 -11.51
N GLN A 184 -1.36 28.28 -11.21
CA GLN A 184 -0.05 28.24 -10.58
C GLN A 184 -0.17 27.55 -9.23
N VAL A 185 0.36 26.33 -9.11
CA VAL A 185 0.52 25.66 -7.84
C VAL A 185 1.74 26.28 -7.16
N ARG A 186 1.55 26.96 -6.04
CA ARG A 186 2.64 27.46 -5.20
C ARG A 186 3.61 26.29 -4.91
N ARG A 187 4.89 26.49 -5.14
CA ARG A 187 5.94 25.50 -4.82
C ARG A 187 5.93 25.28 -3.30
N ALA A 188 5.32 24.22 -2.83
CA ALA A 188 5.41 23.80 -1.43
C ALA A 188 6.81 23.23 -1.16
N ALA A 189 7.38 23.53 0.01
CA ALA A 189 8.59 22.87 0.46
C ALA A 189 8.31 21.38 0.63
N TRP A 190 9.07 20.53 -0.06
CA TRP A 190 8.81 19.08 -0.15
C TRP A 190 9.70 18.24 0.77
N LEU A 191 10.78 18.84 1.31
CA LEU A 191 11.69 18.15 2.22
C LEU A 191 11.01 17.90 3.58
N PRO A 192 11.07 16.65 4.10
CA PRO A 192 10.54 16.34 5.42
C PRO A 192 11.13 17.20 6.53
N ASP A 193 10.32 17.50 7.54
CA ASP A 193 10.80 18.15 8.75
C ASP A 193 11.21 17.11 9.79
N TRP A 194 12.48 16.74 9.78
CA TRP A 194 13.06 15.78 10.72
C TRP A 194 13.18 16.30 12.15
N LYS A 195 13.10 17.62 12.36
CA LYS A 195 13.14 18.23 13.70
C LYS A 195 11.80 18.11 14.42
N ASN A 196 10.71 17.94 13.68
CA ASN A 196 9.39 17.76 14.27
C ASN A 196 9.21 16.33 14.79
N PRO A 197 9.04 16.11 16.11
CA PRO A 197 8.89 14.78 16.68
C PRO A 197 7.62 14.04 16.21
N LEU A 198 6.62 14.75 15.69
CA LEU A 198 5.41 14.16 15.12
C LEU A 198 5.74 13.35 13.87
N THR A 199 6.75 13.77 13.07
CA THR A 199 7.20 13.04 11.88
C THR A 199 7.54 11.59 12.23
N LEU A 200 8.38 11.39 13.25
CA LEU A 200 8.77 10.05 13.68
C LEU A 200 7.64 9.30 14.37
N ARG A 201 6.90 9.94 15.27
CA ARG A 201 5.81 9.29 16.03
C ARG A 201 4.70 8.77 15.12
N ILE A 202 4.19 9.61 14.21
CA ILE A 202 3.16 9.20 13.26
C ILE A 202 3.72 8.20 12.26
N GLY A 203 4.98 8.39 11.79
CA GLY A 203 5.64 7.48 10.88
C GLY A 203 5.81 6.07 11.47
N LEU A 204 6.20 5.93 12.74
CA LEU A 204 6.28 4.64 13.43
C LEU A 204 4.91 3.96 13.52
N LEU A 205 3.85 4.71 13.82
CA LEU A 205 2.48 4.17 13.86
C LEU A 205 1.97 3.78 12.45
N LEU A 206 2.31 4.55 11.42
CA LEU A 206 2.05 4.17 10.03
C LEU A 206 2.79 2.89 9.65
N GLY A 207 4.04 2.76 10.10
CA GLY A 207 4.83 1.53 9.96
C GLY A 207 4.18 0.34 10.63
N LEU A 208 3.56 0.51 11.82
CA LEU A 208 2.79 -0.54 12.49
C LEU A 208 1.64 -1.04 11.61
N SER A 209 0.78 -0.14 11.15
CA SER A 209 -0.33 -0.50 10.27
C SER A 209 0.16 -1.13 8.96
N GLY A 210 1.16 -0.51 8.31
CA GLY A 210 1.68 -0.94 7.02
C GLY A 210 2.44 -2.27 7.08
N SER A 211 3.29 -2.50 8.08
CA SER A 211 4.04 -3.75 8.22
C SER A 211 3.12 -4.93 8.46
N MET A 212 2.08 -4.78 9.30
CA MET A 212 1.08 -5.83 9.50
C MET A 212 0.31 -6.11 8.21
N PHE A 213 -0.22 -5.08 7.54
CA PHE A 213 -1.04 -5.27 6.34
C PHE A 213 -0.24 -5.87 5.18
N PHE A 214 0.86 -5.24 4.78
CA PHE A 214 1.64 -5.72 3.65
C PHE A 214 2.39 -7.02 3.96
N GLY A 215 2.88 -7.17 5.20
CA GLY A 215 3.58 -8.37 5.63
C GLY A 215 2.68 -9.60 5.70
N LEU A 216 1.45 -9.49 6.27
CA LEU A 216 0.52 -10.61 6.24
C LEU A 216 0.04 -10.94 4.82
N ASN A 217 -0.18 -9.94 3.96
CA ASN A 217 -0.42 -10.21 2.55
C ASN A 217 0.72 -11.03 1.92
N ALA A 218 1.98 -10.64 2.21
CA ALA A 218 3.15 -11.32 1.66
C ALA A 218 3.28 -12.77 2.10
N TYR A 219 3.00 -13.05 3.38
CA TYR A 219 3.24 -14.35 3.99
C TYR A 219 2.01 -15.24 4.14
N MET A 220 0.82 -14.77 3.71
CA MET A 220 -0.42 -15.53 3.83
C MET A 220 -0.35 -16.91 3.15
N GLY A 221 0.24 -16.95 1.94
CA GLY A 221 0.42 -18.19 1.18
C GLY A 221 1.29 -19.18 1.94
N ASN A 222 2.48 -18.76 2.34
CA ASN A 222 3.45 -19.59 3.08
C ASN A 222 2.90 -20.05 4.44
N LEU A 223 2.13 -19.19 5.13
CA LEU A 223 1.49 -19.55 6.39
C LEU A 223 0.45 -20.66 6.20
N LEU A 224 -0.45 -20.51 5.23
CA LEU A 224 -1.49 -21.51 4.95
C LEU A 224 -0.90 -22.80 4.40
N GLU A 225 0.16 -22.74 3.62
CA GLU A 225 0.89 -23.91 3.13
C GLU A 225 1.52 -24.69 4.29
N GLN A 226 2.25 -24.00 5.19
CA GLN A 226 2.83 -24.65 6.38
C GLN A 226 1.78 -25.22 7.32
N GLN A 227 0.56 -24.67 7.33
CA GLN A 227 -0.57 -25.19 8.08
C GLN A 227 -1.32 -26.34 7.36
N GLY A 228 -0.97 -26.69 6.11
CA GLY A 228 -1.67 -27.67 5.29
C GLY A 228 -3.05 -27.21 4.78
N HIS A 229 -3.23 -25.89 4.64
CA HIS A 229 -4.50 -25.25 4.26
C HIS A 229 -4.35 -24.32 3.04
N PHE A 230 -3.40 -24.63 2.15
CA PHE A 230 -3.09 -23.80 0.99
C PHE A 230 -4.30 -23.58 0.07
N GLU A 231 -5.21 -24.54 0.00
CA GLU A 231 -6.45 -24.46 -0.77
C GLU A 231 -7.34 -23.27 -0.37
N LYS A 232 -7.17 -22.74 0.85
CA LYS A 232 -7.93 -21.59 1.36
C LYS A 232 -7.29 -20.23 1.01
N LEU A 233 -6.14 -20.21 0.32
CA LEU A 233 -5.45 -18.97 -0.01
C LEU A 233 -6.30 -17.95 -0.80
N PRO A 234 -7.08 -18.36 -1.83
CA PRO A 234 -7.94 -17.42 -2.55
C PRO A 234 -8.97 -16.75 -1.63
N ASP A 235 -9.64 -17.53 -0.79
CA ASP A 235 -10.63 -17.00 0.17
C ASP A 235 -9.97 -16.10 1.21
N ALA A 236 -8.81 -16.50 1.73
CA ALA A 236 -8.07 -15.73 2.71
C ALA A 236 -7.70 -14.35 2.17
N LEU A 237 -7.12 -14.26 0.98
CA LEU A 237 -6.76 -13.00 0.36
C LEU A 237 -7.98 -12.17 -0.03
N PHE A 238 -9.06 -12.81 -0.47
CA PHE A 238 -10.32 -12.12 -0.76
C PHE A 238 -10.86 -11.42 0.49
N TRP A 239 -11.10 -12.17 1.58
CA TRP A 239 -11.65 -11.60 2.81
C TRP A 239 -10.71 -10.60 3.47
N TYR A 240 -9.42 -10.88 3.47
CA TYR A 240 -8.40 -10.00 4.00
C TYR A 240 -8.39 -8.62 3.34
N ASN A 241 -8.43 -8.56 2.02
CA ASN A 241 -8.32 -7.31 1.28
C ASN A 241 -9.65 -6.57 1.15
N ILE A 242 -10.80 -7.28 1.07
CA ILE A 242 -12.10 -6.60 1.07
C ILE A 242 -12.40 -5.93 2.41
N ALA A 243 -11.81 -6.41 3.51
CA ALA A 243 -11.94 -5.78 4.82
C ALA A 243 -11.44 -4.33 4.82
N GLN A 244 -10.39 -4.01 4.06
CA GLN A 244 -9.91 -2.64 3.86
C GLN A 244 -10.95 -1.74 3.18
N VAL A 245 -11.65 -2.28 2.19
CA VAL A 245 -12.73 -1.56 1.49
C VAL A 245 -13.84 -1.24 2.46
N PHE A 246 -14.28 -2.20 3.30
CA PHE A 246 -15.27 -1.95 4.36
C PHE A 246 -14.79 -0.92 5.38
N ALA A 247 -13.53 -0.98 5.81
CA ALA A 247 -12.92 0.00 6.69
C ALA A 247 -13.05 1.42 6.10
N SER A 248 -12.79 1.57 4.79
CA SER A 248 -12.88 2.86 4.12
C SER A 248 -14.31 3.40 4.06
N PHE A 249 -15.31 2.55 3.78
CA PHE A 249 -16.71 2.97 3.77
C PHE A 249 -17.19 3.42 5.15
N ILE A 250 -16.77 2.74 6.22
CA ILE A 250 -17.07 3.15 7.59
C ILE A 250 -16.40 4.49 7.87
N MET A 251 -15.15 4.67 7.45
CA MET A 251 -14.42 5.91 7.67
C MET A 251 -15.01 7.10 6.89
N LEU A 252 -15.59 6.90 5.70
CA LEU A 252 -16.32 7.96 4.99
C LEU A 252 -17.45 8.54 5.83
N LYS A 253 -18.16 7.71 6.61
CA LYS A 253 -19.25 8.16 7.50
C LYS A 253 -18.75 8.69 8.84
N MET A 254 -17.68 8.09 9.37
CA MET A 254 -17.24 8.33 10.76
C MET A 254 -16.03 9.27 10.87
N ALA A 255 -15.33 9.63 9.78
CA ALA A 255 -14.11 10.41 9.82
C ALA A 255 -14.26 11.71 10.63
N ARG A 256 -15.33 12.48 10.43
CA ARG A 256 -15.58 13.73 11.17
C ARG A 256 -15.64 13.54 12.70
N ARG A 257 -16.05 12.36 13.18
CA ARG A 257 -16.18 12.05 14.60
C ARG A 257 -14.93 11.33 15.15
N TRP A 258 -14.23 10.57 14.33
CA TRP A 258 -13.17 9.65 14.75
C TRP A 258 -11.75 10.22 14.58
N VAL A 259 -11.52 11.00 13.53
CA VAL A 259 -10.20 11.60 13.29
C VAL A 259 -9.84 12.56 14.43
N GLY A 260 -8.60 12.49 14.91
CA GLY A 260 -8.10 13.25 16.04
C GLY A 260 -8.46 12.69 17.43
N ARG A 261 -9.13 11.53 17.52
CA ARG A 261 -9.38 10.84 18.80
C ARG A 261 -8.28 9.83 19.11
N LYS A 262 -7.44 10.13 20.08
CA LYS A 262 -6.37 9.25 20.55
C LYS A 262 -6.86 7.86 20.97
N SER A 263 -7.97 7.80 21.70
CA SER A 263 -8.57 6.53 22.17
C SER A 263 -8.87 5.57 21.02
N LEU A 264 -9.35 6.07 19.88
CA LEU A 264 -9.62 5.25 18.71
C LEU A 264 -8.33 4.76 18.03
N ILE A 265 -7.31 5.61 17.92
CA ILE A 265 -5.99 5.19 17.37
C ILE A 265 -5.43 4.06 18.22
N VAL A 266 -5.46 4.18 19.55
CA VAL A 266 -4.99 3.14 20.48
C VAL A 266 -5.84 1.87 20.34
N ALA A 267 -7.16 1.99 20.32
CA ALA A 267 -8.06 0.85 20.18
C ALA A 267 -7.83 0.10 18.85
N MET A 268 -7.72 0.82 17.73
CA MET A 268 -7.46 0.20 16.42
C MET A 268 -6.09 -0.48 16.39
N ALA A 269 -5.06 0.12 16.99
CA ALA A 269 -3.75 -0.51 17.10
C ALA A 269 -3.80 -1.80 17.94
N ILE A 270 -4.46 -1.80 19.09
CA ILE A 270 -4.62 -2.99 19.93
C ILE A 270 -5.39 -4.08 19.20
N LEU A 271 -6.51 -3.75 18.56
CA LEU A 271 -7.32 -4.72 17.83
C LEU A 271 -6.56 -5.32 16.63
N SER A 272 -5.74 -4.52 15.95
CA SER A 272 -4.84 -5.03 14.90
C SER A 272 -3.78 -5.98 15.46
N ILE A 273 -3.18 -5.65 16.62
CA ILE A 273 -2.21 -6.52 17.31
C ILE A 273 -2.87 -7.85 17.72
N LEU A 274 -4.07 -7.80 18.30
CA LEU A 274 -4.81 -9.01 18.69
C LEU A 274 -5.17 -9.88 17.49
N GLY A 275 -5.60 -9.27 16.38
CA GLY A 275 -5.86 -10.00 15.13
C GLY A 275 -4.60 -10.66 14.57
N THR A 276 -3.45 -9.96 14.61
CA THR A 276 -2.15 -10.54 14.20
C THR A 276 -1.75 -11.71 15.11
N ALA A 277 -1.92 -11.57 16.42
CA ALA A 277 -1.65 -12.65 17.37
C ALA A 277 -2.55 -13.86 17.10
N GLY A 278 -3.86 -13.65 16.85
CA GLY A 278 -4.78 -14.73 16.48
C GLY A 278 -4.38 -15.45 15.19
N THR A 279 -3.82 -14.73 14.21
CA THR A 279 -3.33 -15.35 12.96
C THR A 279 -2.17 -16.33 13.21
N VAL A 280 -1.32 -16.05 14.21
CA VAL A 280 -0.22 -16.96 14.60
C VAL A 280 -0.70 -18.12 15.45
N LEU A 281 -1.64 -17.87 16.36
CA LEU A 281 -2.11 -18.85 17.36
C LEU A 281 -3.08 -19.90 16.79
N PHE A 282 -3.82 -19.53 15.76
CA PHE A 282 -4.82 -20.41 15.15
C PHE A 282 -4.33 -20.96 13.80
N ALA A 283 -5.08 -21.93 13.25
CA ALA A 283 -4.86 -22.48 11.92
C ALA A 283 -6.17 -22.50 11.11
N GLY A 284 -6.05 -22.50 9.77
CA GLY A 284 -7.20 -22.56 8.87
C GLY A 284 -8.14 -21.36 9.00
N TRP A 285 -9.45 -21.59 9.02
CA TRP A 285 -10.45 -20.50 9.08
C TRP A 285 -10.32 -19.55 10.27
N PRO A 286 -10.08 -20.00 11.52
CA PRO A 286 -9.85 -19.09 12.64
C PRO A 286 -8.66 -18.15 12.43
N ALA A 287 -7.57 -18.60 11.81
CA ALA A 287 -6.44 -17.75 11.44
C ALA A 287 -6.83 -16.72 10.37
N ILE A 288 -7.56 -17.13 9.33
CA ILE A 288 -8.05 -16.25 8.25
C ILE A 288 -8.99 -15.17 8.81
N ILE A 289 -9.93 -15.54 9.70
CA ILE A 289 -10.82 -14.59 10.36
C ILE A 289 -10.03 -13.59 11.19
N SER A 290 -9.03 -14.05 11.95
CA SER A 290 -8.17 -13.19 12.75
C SER A 290 -7.37 -12.21 11.88
N ALA A 291 -6.82 -12.68 10.76
CA ALA A 291 -6.14 -11.86 9.78
C ALA A 291 -7.08 -10.82 9.14
N THR A 292 -8.31 -11.23 8.79
CA THR A 292 -9.34 -10.34 8.21
C THR A 292 -9.73 -9.23 9.19
N ILE A 293 -9.92 -9.58 10.46
CA ILE A 293 -10.19 -8.62 11.54
C ILE A 293 -9.01 -7.65 11.71
N MET A 294 -7.78 -8.17 11.71
CA MET A 294 -6.57 -7.34 11.74
C MET A 294 -6.54 -6.36 10.57
N SER A 295 -6.77 -6.84 9.35
CA SER A 295 -6.77 -6.02 8.13
C SER A 295 -7.77 -4.87 8.22
N PHE A 296 -8.99 -5.15 8.69
CA PHE A 296 -10.02 -4.11 8.90
C PHE A 296 -9.56 -3.02 9.86
N PHE A 297 -9.06 -3.39 11.04
CA PHE A 297 -8.63 -2.42 12.04
C PHE A 297 -7.34 -1.69 11.65
N ALA A 298 -6.40 -2.37 10.97
CA ALA A 298 -5.22 -1.73 10.41
C ALA A 298 -5.59 -0.69 9.33
N GLY A 299 -6.62 -0.96 8.51
CA GLY A 299 -7.14 -0.01 7.53
C GLY A 299 -7.76 1.23 8.18
N VAL A 300 -8.58 1.04 9.21
CA VAL A 300 -9.12 2.18 9.98
C VAL A 300 -7.99 2.98 10.62
N LEU A 301 -7.00 2.30 11.22
CA LEU A 301 -5.83 2.94 11.84
C LEU A 301 -5.05 3.76 10.81
N LEU A 302 -4.78 3.20 9.63
CA LEU A 302 -4.10 3.89 8.53
C LEU A 302 -4.82 5.21 8.19
N ILE A 303 -6.13 5.16 7.96
CA ILE A 303 -6.92 6.35 7.58
C ILE A 303 -6.90 7.40 8.69
N LEU A 304 -7.02 6.97 9.97
CA LEU A 304 -6.92 7.88 11.12
C LEU A 304 -5.57 8.58 11.16
N LEU A 305 -4.46 7.86 10.96
CA LEU A 305 -3.10 8.40 11.02
C LEU A 305 -2.78 9.33 9.84
N VAL A 306 -3.19 8.95 8.63
CA VAL A 306 -2.99 9.77 7.42
C VAL A 306 -3.76 11.09 7.48
N ALA A 307 -4.88 11.11 8.21
CA ALA A 307 -5.68 12.31 8.40
C ALA A 307 -5.17 13.24 9.52
N LEU A 308 -4.13 12.87 10.28
CA LEU A 308 -3.61 13.68 11.39
C LEU A 308 -2.79 14.90 10.96
N PRO A 309 -1.88 14.85 9.96
CA PRO A 309 -1.01 15.97 9.65
C PRO A 309 -1.72 17.31 9.48
N PRO A 310 -2.83 17.42 8.71
CA PRO A 310 -3.53 18.69 8.55
C PRO A 310 -4.25 19.21 9.82
N LEU A 311 -4.36 18.37 10.85
CA LEU A 311 -4.94 18.75 12.15
C LEU A 311 -3.90 19.19 13.19
N LEU A 312 -2.63 18.83 12.97
CA LEU A 312 -1.56 18.99 13.96
C LEU A 312 -0.57 20.10 13.62
N VAL A 313 -0.54 20.52 12.37
CA VAL A 313 0.38 21.58 11.90
C VAL A 313 -0.35 22.53 10.93
N PRO A 314 0.12 23.77 10.78
CA PRO A 314 -0.38 24.71 9.76
C PRO A 314 -0.34 24.14 8.35
N SER A 315 -1.20 24.66 7.47
CA SER A 315 -1.34 24.18 6.08
C SER A 315 -0.03 24.15 5.29
N GLU A 316 0.88 25.10 5.56
CA GLU A 316 2.19 25.21 4.92
C GLU A 316 3.15 24.07 5.31
N GLU A 317 3.00 23.52 6.51
CA GLU A 317 3.84 22.44 7.06
C GLU A 317 3.26 21.05 6.85
N THR A 318 1.95 20.96 6.54
CA THR A 318 1.23 19.67 6.39
C THR A 318 1.90 18.75 5.38
N GLY A 319 2.32 19.29 4.23
CA GLY A 319 3.01 18.51 3.20
C GLY A 319 4.35 17.93 3.67
N ARG A 320 5.13 18.72 4.44
CA ARG A 320 6.42 18.30 4.99
C ARG A 320 6.26 17.21 6.05
N LEU A 321 5.28 17.36 6.95
CA LEU A 321 4.97 16.38 7.97
C LEU A 321 4.48 15.07 7.32
N SER A 322 3.56 15.14 6.35
CA SER A 322 3.06 13.98 5.62
C SER A 322 4.17 13.25 4.87
N ALA A 323 5.04 13.97 4.16
CA ALA A 323 6.15 13.36 3.43
C ALA A 323 7.09 12.59 4.37
N GLY A 324 7.44 13.18 5.52
CA GLY A 324 8.28 12.52 6.51
C GLY A 324 7.61 11.30 7.16
N THR A 325 6.33 11.40 7.51
CA THR A 325 5.58 10.27 8.09
C THR A 325 5.43 9.12 7.11
N PHE A 326 5.19 9.39 5.84
CA PHE A 326 5.12 8.34 4.80
C PHE A 326 6.49 7.70 4.54
N LEU A 327 7.57 8.50 4.50
CA LEU A 327 8.91 7.95 4.32
C LEU A 327 9.25 6.96 5.44
N VAL A 328 9.06 7.34 6.71
CA VAL A 328 9.29 6.46 7.85
C VAL A 328 8.34 5.25 7.81
N GLY A 329 7.04 5.48 7.60
CA GLY A 329 6.03 4.44 7.61
C GLY A 329 6.26 3.38 6.54
N TYR A 330 6.50 3.79 5.29
CA TYR A 330 6.74 2.83 4.20
C TYR A 330 8.11 2.13 4.30
N THR A 331 9.14 2.80 4.82
CA THR A 331 10.42 2.14 5.11
C THR A 331 10.22 0.99 6.12
N LEU A 332 9.42 1.21 7.16
CA LEU A 332 9.13 0.19 8.17
C LEU A 332 8.16 -0.89 7.66
N ALA A 333 7.20 -0.50 6.81
CA ALA A 333 6.31 -1.45 6.14
C ALA A 333 7.06 -2.41 5.21
N PHE A 334 8.25 -2.03 4.73
CA PHE A 334 9.18 -2.90 4.01
C PHE A 334 10.10 -3.67 4.95
N SER A 335 10.86 -2.96 5.81
CA SER A 335 11.97 -3.56 6.55
C SER A 335 11.51 -4.52 7.64
N VAL A 336 10.38 -4.27 8.30
CA VAL A 336 9.90 -5.15 9.38
C VAL A 336 9.49 -6.52 8.85
N PRO A 337 8.64 -6.65 7.79
CA PRO A 337 8.36 -7.95 7.19
C PRO A 337 9.60 -8.64 6.62
N MET A 338 10.51 -7.89 5.97
CA MET A 338 11.75 -8.45 5.42
C MET A 338 12.63 -9.07 6.53
N LEU A 339 12.83 -8.37 7.65
CA LEU A 339 13.55 -8.90 8.82
C LEU A 339 12.85 -10.14 9.39
N GLY A 340 11.51 -10.12 9.40
CA GLY A 340 10.71 -11.29 9.77
C GLY A 340 10.96 -12.48 8.86
N GLY A 341 11.03 -12.24 7.53
CA GLY A 341 11.36 -13.28 6.55
C GLY A 341 12.74 -13.88 6.76
N VAL A 342 13.76 -13.05 7.05
CA VAL A 342 15.11 -13.55 7.39
C VAL A 342 15.07 -14.47 8.62
N LEU A 343 14.31 -14.09 9.64
CA LEU A 343 14.18 -14.94 10.84
C LEU A 343 13.43 -16.24 10.51
N ALA A 344 12.42 -16.20 9.66
CA ALA A 344 11.70 -17.39 9.18
C ALA A 344 12.61 -18.33 8.38
N ASP A 345 13.49 -17.78 7.52
CA ASP A 345 14.49 -18.55 6.79
C ASP A 345 15.44 -19.31 7.74
N TRP A 346 15.89 -18.66 8.84
CA TRP A 346 16.78 -19.29 9.83
C TRP A 346 16.09 -20.37 10.67
N THR A 347 14.82 -20.17 10.98
CA THR A 347 14.06 -21.05 11.91
C THR A 347 13.25 -22.13 11.20
N GLY A 348 13.02 -21.99 9.90
CA GLY A 348 12.14 -22.87 9.11
C GLY A 348 10.65 -22.72 9.45
N ASP A 349 10.25 -21.69 10.19
CA ASP A 349 8.83 -21.45 10.57
C ASP A 349 8.40 -20.03 10.19
N ILE A 350 7.46 -19.93 9.23
CA ILE A 350 6.94 -18.66 8.75
C ILE A 350 6.25 -17.83 9.85
N ARG A 351 5.77 -18.46 10.91
CA ARG A 351 5.17 -17.76 12.04
C ARG A 351 6.13 -16.77 12.68
N HIS A 352 7.44 -17.03 12.64
CA HIS A 352 8.45 -16.10 13.15
C HIS A 352 8.48 -14.78 12.37
N ALA A 353 8.18 -14.79 11.07
CA ALA A 353 8.02 -13.55 10.30
C ALA A 353 6.90 -12.68 10.86
N ILE A 354 5.75 -13.30 11.20
CA ILE A 354 4.59 -12.60 11.75
C ILE A 354 4.87 -12.13 13.19
N LEU A 355 5.59 -12.94 13.97
CA LEU A 355 6.01 -12.57 15.34
C LEU A 355 6.91 -11.33 15.36
N VAL A 356 7.82 -11.15 14.40
CA VAL A 356 8.63 -9.92 14.27
C VAL A 356 7.74 -8.69 14.07
N MET A 357 6.72 -8.77 13.22
CA MET A 357 5.75 -7.70 13.03
C MET A 357 4.95 -7.42 14.31
N LEU A 358 4.56 -8.47 15.03
CA LEU A 358 3.87 -8.37 16.31
C LEU A 358 4.74 -7.69 17.37
N CYS A 359 6.00 -8.12 17.53
CA CYS A 359 6.97 -7.50 18.44
C CYS A 359 7.19 -6.02 18.14
N TYR A 360 7.40 -5.68 16.86
CA TYR A 360 7.51 -4.29 16.43
C TYR A 360 6.29 -3.47 16.85
N SER A 361 5.10 -4.02 16.63
CA SER A 361 3.84 -3.33 16.92
C SER A 361 3.61 -3.13 18.42
N LEU A 362 3.99 -4.09 19.24
CA LEU A 362 3.97 -3.97 20.71
C LEU A 362 4.94 -2.90 21.19
N LEU A 363 6.15 -2.80 20.60
CA LEU A 363 7.14 -1.79 20.92
C LEU A 363 6.68 -0.36 20.57
N VAL A 364 5.90 -0.23 19.49
CA VAL A 364 5.42 1.07 19.00
C VAL A 364 4.10 1.50 19.66
N LEU A 365 3.31 0.58 20.19
CA LEU A 365 2.01 0.86 20.83
C LEU A 365 2.07 1.97 21.92
N PRO A 366 3.09 2.06 22.80
CA PRO A 366 3.20 3.15 23.78
C PRO A 366 3.27 4.54 23.14
N ILE A 367 3.73 4.66 21.90
CA ILE A 367 3.76 5.94 21.15
C ILE A 367 2.33 6.40 20.87
N ALA A 368 1.40 5.49 20.49
CA ALA A 368 -0.01 5.81 20.30
C ALA A 368 -0.63 6.33 21.61
N VAL A 369 -0.30 5.70 22.74
CA VAL A 369 -0.80 6.10 24.07
C VAL A 369 -0.27 7.48 24.47
N ARG A 370 0.98 7.81 24.13
CA ARG A 370 1.65 9.07 24.46
C ARG A 370 1.43 10.18 23.41
N LEU A 371 0.71 9.90 22.33
CA LEU A 371 0.41 10.89 21.31
C LEU A 371 -0.47 11.98 21.92
N LYS A 372 0.02 13.22 21.90
CA LYS A 372 -0.77 14.39 22.33
C LYS A 372 -1.58 14.87 21.13
N LEU A 373 -2.88 14.69 21.18
CA LEU A 373 -3.84 15.20 20.23
C LEU A 373 -4.71 16.20 21.00
N ASP A 374 -4.17 17.40 21.18
CA ASP A 374 -4.95 18.47 21.79
C ASP A 374 -5.99 18.89 20.75
N ARG A 375 -7.25 18.57 21.01
CA ARG A 375 -8.35 19.23 20.32
C ARG A 375 -8.40 20.65 20.85
N THR A 376 -7.91 21.61 20.10
CA THR A 376 -8.40 22.99 20.19
C THR A 376 -9.82 23.08 19.69
#